data_f252faddcb28d9f126f395bde32ca08b
#
_entry.id   f252faddcb28d9f126f395bde32ca08b
#
_cell.length_a   1.000
_cell.length_b   1.000
_cell.length_c   1.000
_cell.angle_alpha   90.00
_cell.angle_beta   90.00
_cell.angle_gamma   90.00
#
_symmetry.space_group_name_H-M   'P 1'
#
loop_
_entity.id
_entity.type
_entity.pdbx_description
1 polymer ?
#
loop_
_entity_poly.entity_id
_entity_poly.type
_entity_poly.pdbx_seq_one_letter_code
_entity_poly.pdbx_strand_id
1 'polypeptide(L)'
;MKRRSLFAVAALAAALLTPFMAQAQGKTLRVVPHSNITILDPIWTTAFVTRNHGYMIYDTLFGTDLAGKVKPQMVDKWNVSKDNLTWTFTLRDGLEFHDGKPVTSEDVVASIKRWASRDSFGGVLAKSVDSYATPDAKTFVIKLNKPFGVMLEALGKPSSNVLFIMPARIAATPGSEQIKDNIGSGPYKFVPGEYKPGERLVYVKNEKYKPRSEAPDGTTGAKNVYLDRVEWVIIRDPQTQFNALVAGEVDIVEQPTFEQYASLKAQKDIQLVDAQPAGLQFILRFNHLHAPFNNVKIRQAAMVALGQEAHLKTQVGAPGMYTFCKSMYPCGTPFSSDKTGIFTGMADPKKAAEMLKEAGYDGTPVVLMRPTDLAAIAKLPLVAKQQLEAAGFKVDMQQMDWATLVARRAKKDAPAQGGWNAFMTAWTAGDILNPLTMAMMNAAGDKGWFGWQDDKQIEDLKVKFAQSTTDAQKKQIAEQIQLRAMETATHVPLGQYFNPAALRKNVSGLVPGGAQVYWNIKKN
;
A
#
# COMPACT_ATOMS: atom_id res chain seq x y z
N MET A 1 35.08 -88.10 29.17
CA MET A 1 36.04 -87.09 29.63
C MET A 1 35.59 -85.69 29.14
N LYS A 2 35.38 -84.82 30.06
CA LYS A 2 35.02 -83.40 29.96
C LYS A 2 33.80 -82.96 29.14
N ARG A 3 32.67 -82.84 29.83
CA ARG A 3 31.43 -82.15 29.45
C ARG A 3 31.68 -80.61 29.45
N ARG A 4 31.26 -79.93 28.39
CA ARG A 4 31.16 -78.44 28.35
C ARG A 4 29.69 -78.09 28.40
N SER A 5 29.32 -77.40 29.46
CA SER A 5 28.01 -76.80 29.67
C SER A 5 27.90 -75.50 28.85
N LEU A 6 26.87 -75.37 28.01
CA LEU A 6 26.48 -74.11 27.36
C LEU A 6 25.52 -73.36 28.28
N PHE A 7 25.92 -72.18 28.74
CA PHE A 7 25.01 -71.18 29.33
C PHE A 7 24.45 -70.31 28.21
N ALA A 8 23.14 -70.36 27.98
CA ALA A 8 22.41 -69.44 27.14
C ALA A 8 22.06 -68.24 27.96
N VAL A 9 22.61 -67.08 27.59
CA VAL A 9 22.22 -65.74 28.11
C VAL A 9 21.14 -65.21 27.22
N ALA A 10 19.90 -65.18 27.68
CA ALA A 10 18.78 -64.47 27.03
C ALA A 10 18.87 -62.97 27.40
N ALA A 11 19.32 -62.16 26.48
CA ALA A 11 19.25 -60.68 26.60
C ALA A 11 17.85 -60.19 26.20
N LEU A 12 17.05 -59.77 27.17
CA LEU A 12 15.79 -59.07 26.98
C LEU A 12 16.09 -57.63 26.47
N ALA A 13 15.94 -57.39 25.17
CA ALA A 13 15.96 -56.04 24.61
C ALA A 13 14.56 -55.41 24.85
N ALA A 14 14.39 -54.66 25.92
CA ALA A 14 13.26 -53.80 26.14
C ALA A 14 13.39 -52.58 25.19
N ALA A 15 12.73 -52.64 24.02
CA ALA A 15 12.57 -51.50 23.14
C ALA A 15 11.69 -50.45 23.84
N LEU A 16 12.29 -49.40 24.34
CA LEU A 16 11.62 -48.17 24.77
C LEU A 16 10.97 -47.52 23.55
N LEU A 17 9.72 -47.86 23.29
CA LEU A 17 8.83 -47.06 22.42
C LEU A 17 8.55 -45.75 23.14
N THR A 18 9.44 -44.77 22.97
CA THR A 18 9.08 -43.38 23.22
C THR A 18 8.03 -42.98 22.16
N PRO A 19 6.81 -42.58 22.57
CA PRO A 19 5.90 -41.99 21.61
C PRO A 19 6.58 -40.71 21.08
N PHE A 20 6.99 -40.69 19.84
CA PHE A 20 7.18 -39.45 19.11
C PHE A 20 5.84 -38.72 19.20
N MET A 21 5.72 -37.79 20.14
CA MET A 21 4.69 -36.78 20.07
C MET A 21 4.95 -36.04 18.75
N ALA A 22 4.21 -36.42 17.71
CA ALA A 22 4.06 -35.61 16.55
C ALA A 22 3.51 -34.28 17.08
N GLN A 23 4.42 -33.33 17.34
CA GLN A 23 4.03 -31.96 17.59
C GLN A 23 3.17 -31.58 16.38
N ALA A 24 1.87 -31.41 16.61
CA ALA A 24 0.96 -30.96 15.57
C ALA A 24 1.61 -29.75 14.93
N GLN A 25 2.13 -29.93 13.73
CA GLN A 25 2.84 -28.89 13.02
C GLN A 25 1.81 -27.78 12.79
N GLY A 26 1.93 -26.68 13.52
CA GLY A 26 0.96 -25.59 13.52
C GLY A 26 0.67 -25.14 12.09
N LYS A 27 -0.57 -24.73 11.81
CA LYS A 27 -1.02 -24.35 10.47
C LYS A 27 -0.22 -23.16 9.96
N THR A 28 0.70 -23.41 9.04
CA THR A 28 1.56 -22.39 8.40
C THR A 28 1.04 -22.03 7.02
N LEU A 29 0.86 -20.73 6.77
CA LEU A 29 0.58 -20.17 5.45
C LEU A 29 1.89 -19.60 4.86
N ARG A 30 2.24 -20.01 3.65
CA ARG A 30 3.38 -19.47 2.91
C ARG A 30 2.90 -18.60 1.77
N VAL A 31 3.35 -17.35 1.75
CA VAL A 31 2.93 -16.33 0.80
C VAL A 31 4.14 -15.81 0.05
N VAL A 32 4.04 -15.71 -1.26
CA VAL A 32 4.96 -14.89 -2.06
C VAL A 32 4.34 -13.50 -2.17
N PRO A 33 4.86 -12.49 -1.44
CA PRO A 33 4.36 -11.13 -1.53
C PRO A 33 4.72 -10.53 -2.91
N HIS A 34 3.99 -9.51 -3.32
CA HIS A 34 4.19 -8.86 -4.63
C HIS A 34 5.55 -8.19 -4.80
N SER A 35 6.28 -7.93 -3.72
CA SER A 35 7.62 -7.37 -3.77
C SER A 35 8.42 -7.70 -2.50
N ASN A 36 9.75 -7.56 -2.60
CA ASN A 36 10.63 -7.60 -1.45
C ASN A 36 10.38 -6.40 -0.52
N ILE A 37 10.57 -6.60 0.80
CA ILE A 37 10.41 -5.58 1.82
C ILE A 37 11.73 -5.36 2.57
N THR A 38 12.17 -4.11 2.61
CA THR A 38 13.35 -3.67 3.38
C THR A 38 13.04 -2.54 4.36
N ILE A 39 11.89 -1.88 4.18
CA ILE A 39 11.39 -0.81 5.04
C ILE A 39 10.21 -1.36 5.81
N LEU A 40 10.35 -1.50 7.13
CA LEU A 40 9.32 -2.06 8.02
C LEU A 40 8.42 -0.99 8.66
N ASP A 41 8.76 0.28 8.52
CA ASP A 41 7.97 1.39 9.06
C ASP A 41 6.84 1.80 8.10
N PRO A 42 5.57 1.50 8.42
CA PRO A 42 4.45 1.77 7.52
C PRO A 42 4.03 3.25 7.43
N ILE A 43 4.61 4.11 8.28
CA ILE A 43 4.40 5.56 8.22
C ILE A 43 5.45 6.23 7.34
N TRP A 44 6.66 5.67 7.28
CA TRP A 44 7.77 6.27 6.55
C TRP A 44 7.62 6.17 5.02
N THR A 45 6.98 5.12 4.51
CA THR A 45 6.83 4.86 3.07
C THR A 45 5.37 4.53 2.70
N THR A 46 5.02 4.78 1.43
CA THR A 46 3.75 4.40 0.81
C THR A 46 3.82 3.06 0.06
N ALA A 47 4.88 2.27 0.25
CA ALA A 47 5.01 0.96 -0.39
C ALA A 47 3.96 -0.02 0.13
N PHE A 48 3.21 -0.68 -0.76
CA PHE A 48 2.10 -1.57 -0.39
C PHE A 48 2.57 -2.78 0.43
N VAL A 49 3.74 -3.32 0.13
CA VAL A 49 4.31 -4.43 0.92
C VAL A 49 4.55 -4.01 2.38
N THR A 50 5.00 -2.78 2.62
CA THR A 50 5.18 -2.25 3.97
C THR A 50 3.83 -1.95 4.65
N ARG A 51 2.82 -1.46 3.91
CA ARG A 51 1.45 -1.33 4.41
C ARG A 51 0.88 -2.69 4.82
N ASN A 52 1.03 -3.73 3.98
CA ASN A 52 0.55 -5.08 4.26
C ASN A 52 1.25 -5.65 5.51
N HIS A 53 2.57 -5.43 5.66
CA HIS A 53 3.30 -5.73 6.91
C HIS A 53 2.68 -5.00 8.11
N GLY A 54 2.35 -3.72 7.96
CA GLY A 54 1.68 -2.94 9.00
C GLY A 54 0.37 -3.58 9.46
N TYR A 55 -0.47 -4.03 8.53
CA TYR A 55 -1.73 -4.72 8.84
C TYR A 55 -1.54 -6.07 9.55
N MET A 56 -0.41 -6.75 9.36
CA MET A 56 -0.13 -7.97 10.12
C MET A 56 0.01 -7.68 11.62
N ILE A 57 0.69 -6.59 11.98
CA ILE A 57 1.17 -6.37 13.35
C ILE A 57 0.52 -5.22 14.11
N TYR A 58 -0.13 -4.27 13.41
CA TYR A 58 -0.83 -3.15 14.04
C TYR A 58 -2.34 -3.25 13.87
N ASP A 59 -3.08 -2.61 14.76
CA ASP A 59 -4.51 -2.38 14.58
C ASP A 59 -4.79 -0.89 14.32
N THR A 60 -6.02 -0.56 13.94
CA THR A 60 -6.46 0.76 13.50
C THR A 60 -7.67 1.23 14.31
N LEU A 61 -7.88 2.54 14.45
CA LEU A 61 -9.05 3.11 15.14
C LEU A 61 -10.35 2.76 14.42
N PHE A 62 -10.34 2.88 13.10
CA PHE A 62 -11.43 2.58 12.18
C PHE A 62 -10.89 1.79 11.00
N GLY A 63 -11.77 1.13 10.28
CA GLY A 63 -11.49 0.51 8.98
C GLY A 63 -12.50 0.97 7.94
N THR A 64 -12.29 0.58 6.70
CA THR A 64 -13.18 0.87 5.56
C THR A 64 -13.66 -0.44 4.95
N ASP A 65 -14.97 -0.59 4.76
CA ASP A 65 -15.58 -1.75 4.10
C ASP A 65 -15.47 -1.65 2.56
N LEU A 66 -15.89 -2.69 1.85
CA LEU A 66 -15.87 -2.72 0.38
C LEU A 66 -16.75 -1.65 -0.28
N ALA A 67 -17.78 -1.17 0.42
CA ALA A 67 -18.63 -0.09 -0.05
C ALA A 67 -18.03 1.30 0.22
N GLY A 68 -16.83 1.38 0.81
CA GLY A 68 -16.16 2.63 1.17
C GLY A 68 -16.67 3.28 2.45
N LYS A 69 -17.50 2.58 3.26
CA LYS A 69 -18.01 3.09 4.53
C LYS A 69 -17.03 2.81 5.65
N VAL A 70 -16.80 3.83 6.46
CA VAL A 70 -15.93 3.73 7.65
C VAL A 70 -16.70 3.11 8.81
N LYS A 71 -16.07 2.12 9.47
CA LYS A 71 -16.61 1.42 10.64
C LYS A 71 -15.56 1.35 11.75
N PRO A 72 -15.97 1.32 13.04
CA PRO A 72 -15.02 1.27 14.16
C PRO A 72 -14.25 -0.06 14.20
N GLN A 73 -12.99 0.01 14.66
CA GLN A 73 -12.13 -1.14 14.96
C GLN A 73 -11.67 -1.11 16.43
N MET A 74 -10.68 -0.28 16.77
CA MET A 74 -10.27 -0.10 18.18
C MET A 74 -11.23 0.81 18.95
N VAL A 75 -11.92 1.73 18.26
CA VAL A 75 -12.94 2.60 18.85
C VAL A 75 -14.20 1.79 19.16
N ASP A 76 -14.74 1.96 20.38
CA ASP A 76 -16.05 1.44 20.78
C ASP A 76 -17.15 2.40 20.33
N LYS A 77 -17.04 3.66 20.75
CA LYS A 77 -18.01 4.72 20.46
C LYS A 77 -17.34 6.09 20.32
N TRP A 78 -18.06 7.00 19.68
CA TRP A 78 -17.64 8.40 19.57
C TRP A 78 -18.83 9.34 19.64
N ASN A 79 -18.55 10.57 20.00
CA ASN A 79 -19.53 11.66 20.03
C ASN A 79 -18.94 12.91 19.40
N VAL A 80 -19.79 13.74 18.81
CA VAL A 80 -19.44 15.00 18.17
C VAL A 80 -20.29 16.11 18.78
N SER A 81 -19.67 17.21 19.15
CA SER A 81 -20.38 18.40 19.64
C SER A 81 -21.28 19.02 18.56
N LYS A 82 -22.30 19.78 18.98
CA LYS A 82 -23.28 20.40 18.06
C LYS A 82 -22.64 21.34 17.03
N ASP A 83 -21.53 21.96 17.36
CA ASP A 83 -20.74 22.83 16.47
C ASP A 83 -19.76 22.09 15.57
N ASN A 84 -19.69 20.74 15.69
CA ASN A 84 -18.74 19.86 14.99
C ASN A 84 -17.24 20.17 15.27
N LEU A 85 -16.93 20.84 16.38
CA LEU A 85 -15.55 21.22 16.72
C LEU A 85 -14.91 20.29 17.75
N THR A 86 -15.68 19.51 18.50
CA THR A 86 -15.13 18.58 19.50
C THR A 86 -15.56 17.16 19.20
N TRP A 87 -14.57 16.31 18.95
CA TRP A 87 -14.75 14.88 18.71
C TRP A 87 -14.19 14.10 19.90
N THR A 88 -15.04 13.32 20.58
CA THR A 88 -14.67 12.47 21.70
C THR A 88 -14.80 11.02 21.31
N PHE A 89 -13.73 10.25 21.47
CA PHE A 89 -13.66 8.84 21.12
C PHE A 89 -13.34 8.00 22.35
N THR A 90 -13.95 6.83 22.48
CA THR A 90 -13.66 5.86 23.55
C THR A 90 -13.16 4.56 22.93
N LEU A 91 -12.05 4.04 23.40
CA LEU A 91 -11.49 2.75 22.99
C LEU A 91 -12.30 1.60 23.61
N ARG A 92 -12.43 0.49 22.88
CA ARG A 92 -13.02 -0.75 23.42
C ARG A 92 -12.09 -1.40 24.45
N ASP A 93 -12.66 -2.29 25.27
CA ASP A 93 -11.94 -2.97 26.34
C ASP A 93 -10.96 -4.06 25.83
N GLY A 94 -9.89 -4.24 26.61
CA GLY A 94 -8.95 -5.34 26.47
C GLY A 94 -8.04 -5.25 25.26
N LEU A 95 -7.73 -4.05 24.79
CA LEU A 95 -6.71 -3.81 23.79
C LEU A 95 -5.32 -3.85 24.44
N GLU A 96 -4.46 -4.75 23.95
CA GLU A 96 -3.08 -4.90 24.43
C GLU A 96 -2.10 -4.87 23.26
N PHE A 97 -0.94 -4.27 23.49
CA PHE A 97 0.20 -4.40 22.60
C PHE A 97 0.85 -5.79 22.72
N HIS A 98 1.67 -6.15 21.76
CA HIS A 98 2.38 -7.44 21.72
C HIS A 98 3.32 -7.68 22.92
N ASP A 99 3.77 -6.62 23.58
CA ASP A 99 4.57 -6.66 24.81
C ASP A 99 3.72 -6.79 26.08
N GLY A 100 2.40 -6.91 25.95
CA GLY A 100 1.45 -7.10 27.04
C GLY A 100 1.00 -5.82 27.75
N LYS A 101 1.45 -4.65 27.30
CA LYS A 101 0.98 -3.37 27.83
C LYS A 101 -0.38 -3.00 27.24
N PRO A 102 -1.27 -2.36 28.03
CA PRO A 102 -2.54 -1.89 27.51
C PRO A 102 -2.33 -0.79 26.46
N VAL A 103 -3.22 -0.75 25.47
CA VAL A 103 -3.30 0.40 24.55
C VAL A 103 -4.05 1.52 25.23
N THR A 104 -3.47 2.72 25.20
CA THR A 104 -4.02 3.91 25.86
C THR A 104 -4.35 5.03 24.89
N SER A 105 -5.14 6.00 25.34
CA SER A 105 -5.44 7.23 24.61
C SER A 105 -4.20 8.05 24.26
N GLU A 106 -3.14 7.98 25.08
CA GLU A 106 -1.85 8.64 24.79
C GLU A 106 -1.16 8.00 23.58
N ASP A 107 -1.19 6.66 23.48
CA ASP A 107 -0.65 5.94 22.31
C ASP A 107 -1.37 6.35 21.03
N VAL A 108 -2.70 6.50 21.11
CA VAL A 108 -3.53 6.96 19.99
C VAL A 108 -3.13 8.36 19.54
N VAL A 109 -3.06 9.31 20.47
CA VAL A 109 -2.71 10.71 20.14
C VAL A 109 -1.30 10.81 19.56
N ALA A 110 -0.33 10.09 20.13
CA ALA A 110 1.02 10.04 19.60
C ALA A 110 1.05 9.47 18.17
N SER A 111 0.30 8.40 17.92
CA SER A 111 0.19 7.77 16.60
C SER A 111 -0.47 8.69 15.57
N ILE A 112 -1.55 9.41 15.94
CA ILE A 112 -2.19 10.41 15.06
C ILE A 112 -1.20 11.51 14.68
N LYS A 113 -0.44 12.05 15.64
CA LYS A 113 0.54 13.11 15.38
C LYS A 113 1.65 12.64 14.43
N ARG A 114 2.18 11.43 14.64
CA ARG A 114 3.21 10.86 13.78
C ARG A 114 2.68 10.62 12.36
N TRP A 115 1.52 9.98 12.23
CA TRP A 115 0.86 9.74 10.95
C TRP A 115 0.59 11.04 10.20
N ALA A 116 0.02 12.05 10.86
CA ALA A 116 -0.30 13.34 10.25
C ALA A 116 0.94 14.11 9.77
N SER A 117 2.13 13.80 10.28
CA SER A 117 3.39 14.41 9.81
C SER A 117 3.85 13.90 8.44
N ARG A 118 3.29 12.78 7.96
CA ARG A 118 3.68 12.11 6.71
C ARG A 118 2.54 11.91 5.73
N ASP A 119 1.36 11.61 6.23
CA ASP A 119 0.20 11.32 5.39
C ASP A 119 -0.47 12.61 4.88
N SER A 120 -0.87 12.62 3.61
CA SER A 120 -1.53 13.77 2.98
C SER A 120 -2.85 14.14 3.67
N PHE A 121 -3.69 13.15 3.96
CA PHE A 121 -4.97 13.36 4.62
C PHE A 121 -4.78 13.80 6.07
N GLY A 122 -3.86 13.13 6.78
CA GLY A 122 -3.45 13.49 8.13
C GLY A 122 -2.93 14.92 8.23
N GLY A 123 -2.14 15.35 7.23
CA GLY A 123 -1.64 16.73 7.16
C GLY A 123 -2.74 17.78 6.97
N VAL A 124 -3.82 17.45 6.23
CA VAL A 124 -5.01 18.33 6.11
C VAL A 124 -5.80 18.36 7.42
N LEU A 125 -5.97 17.20 8.08
CA LEU A 125 -6.59 17.13 9.41
C LEU A 125 -5.82 17.98 10.42
N ALA A 126 -4.49 17.83 10.49
CA ALA A 126 -3.64 18.55 11.42
C ALA A 126 -3.78 20.08 11.33
N LYS A 127 -4.02 20.63 10.12
CA LYS A 127 -4.30 22.07 9.91
C LYS A 127 -5.63 22.53 10.53
N SER A 128 -6.54 21.60 10.83
CA SER A 128 -7.85 21.87 11.44
C SER A 128 -7.89 21.57 12.93
N VAL A 129 -6.86 20.91 13.48
CA VAL A 129 -6.78 20.57 14.91
C VAL A 129 -6.27 21.76 15.71
N ASP A 130 -7.00 22.10 16.76
CA ASP A 130 -6.59 23.05 17.80
C ASP A 130 -5.76 22.31 18.88
N SER A 131 -6.34 21.25 19.45
CA SER A 131 -5.69 20.52 20.53
C SER A 131 -6.15 19.06 20.61
N TYR A 132 -5.35 18.25 21.31
CA TYR A 132 -5.69 16.89 21.72
C TYR A 132 -5.74 16.82 23.25
N ALA A 133 -6.66 16.00 23.78
CA ALA A 133 -6.71 15.68 25.20
C ALA A 133 -6.90 14.17 25.43
N THR A 134 -6.36 13.68 26.53
CA THR A 134 -6.45 12.27 26.98
C THR A 134 -6.96 12.27 28.41
N PRO A 135 -8.28 12.54 28.66
CA PRO A 135 -8.83 12.69 30.00
C PRO A 135 -8.72 11.41 30.84
N ASP A 136 -8.66 10.26 30.20
CA ASP A 136 -8.41 8.97 30.83
C ASP A 136 -7.73 8.01 29.86
N ALA A 137 -7.37 6.82 30.31
CA ALA A 137 -6.62 5.84 29.53
C ALA A 137 -7.34 5.34 28.27
N LYS A 138 -8.65 5.48 28.15
CA LYS A 138 -9.44 5.00 27.01
C LYS A 138 -10.06 6.10 26.18
N THR A 139 -10.16 7.31 26.72
CA THR A 139 -10.83 8.43 26.07
C THR A 139 -9.81 9.40 25.51
N PHE A 140 -9.92 9.70 24.23
CA PHE A 140 -9.17 10.80 23.60
C PHE A 140 -10.11 11.78 22.93
N VAL A 141 -9.72 13.03 22.91
CA VAL A 141 -10.49 14.14 22.36
C VAL A 141 -9.66 14.86 21.30
N ILE A 142 -10.30 15.14 20.16
CA ILE A 142 -9.75 16.01 19.13
C ILE A 142 -10.59 17.28 19.08
N LYS A 143 -9.99 18.42 19.45
CA LYS A 143 -10.60 19.74 19.30
C LYS A 143 -10.13 20.37 18.01
N LEU A 144 -11.06 20.95 17.27
CA LEU A 144 -10.84 21.57 15.97
C LEU A 144 -11.00 23.09 16.06
N ASN A 145 -10.22 23.82 15.28
CA ASN A 145 -10.38 25.26 15.06
C ASN A 145 -11.42 25.58 13.96
N LYS A 146 -11.82 24.58 13.18
CA LYS A 146 -12.85 24.65 12.13
C LYS A 146 -13.41 23.25 11.86
N PRO A 147 -14.66 23.10 11.40
CA PRO A 147 -15.27 21.81 11.11
C PRO A 147 -14.45 21.02 10.09
N PHE A 148 -14.39 19.70 10.30
CA PHE A 148 -13.70 18.74 9.42
C PHE A 148 -14.67 17.58 9.11
N GLY A 149 -15.39 17.70 7.99
CA GLY A 149 -16.51 16.84 7.63
C GLY A 149 -16.13 15.41 7.20
N VAL A 150 -14.85 15.09 7.18
CA VAL A 150 -14.29 13.77 6.74
C VAL A 150 -13.39 13.16 7.82
N MET A 151 -13.73 13.38 9.10
CA MET A 151 -12.93 12.90 10.25
C MET A 151 -12.79 11.39 10.25
N LEU A 152 -13.90 10.67 10.11
CA LEU A 152 -13.88 9.21 10.17
C LEU A 152 -13.15 8.61 8.98
N GLU A 153 -13.31 9.20 7.79
CA GLU A 153 -12.59 8.80 6.58
C GLU A 153 -11.07 9.00 6.74
N ALA A 154 -10.64 10.06 7.41
CA ALA A 154 -9.22 10.28 7.71
C ALA A 154 -8.68 9.22 8.67
N LEU A 155 -9.39 8.96 9.78
CA LEU A 155 -8.97 8.01 10.81
C LEU A 155 -9.13 6.54 10.39
N GLY A 156 -9.96 6.25 9.39
CA GLY A 156 -10.24 4.90 8.87
C GLY A 156 -9.66 4.60 7.48
N LYS A 157 -8.81 5.48 6.95
CA LYS A 157 -8.19 5.33 5.63
C LYS A 157 -7.48 3.97 5.49
N PRO A 158 -7.85 3.13 4.48
CA PRO A 158 -7.37 1.75 4.42
C PRO A 158 -6.01 1.58 3.76
N SER A 159 -5.49 2.59 3.11
CA SER A 159 -4.24 2.50 2.34
C SER A 159 -3.42 3.78 2.41
N SER A 160 -2.20 3.70 2.09
CA SER A 160 -1.00 4.53 2.10
C SER A 160 -1.13 5.94 2.65
N ASN A 161 -0.52 6.29 3.69
CA ASN A 161 -0.08 5.65 4.90
C ASN A 161 -1.30 5.44 5.83
N VAL A 162 -1.45 4.25 6.36
CA VAL A 162 -2.56 3.93 7.28
C VAL A 162 -2.25 4.47 8.67
N LEU A 163 -3.27 4.95 9.38
CA LEU A 163 -3.13 5.33 10.79
C LEU A 163 -3.05 4.08 11.67
N PHE A 164 -1.89 3.46 11.72
CA PHE A 164 -1.59 2.35 12.62
C PHE A 164 -1.30 2.86 14.04
N ILE A 165 -1.91 2.22 15.04
CA ILE A 165 -1.72 2.59 16.44
C ILE A 165 -0.49 1.87 17.00
N MET A 166 0.47 2.66 17.48
CA MET A 166 1.76 2.23 18.01
C MET A 166 1.89 2.65 19.48
N PRO A 167 2.71 1.97 20.29
CA PRO A 167 3.08 2.50 21.60
C PRO A 167 3.62 3.93 21.49
N ALA A 168 3.23 4.82 22.40
CA ALA A 168 3.60 6.24 22.37
C ALA A 168 5.12 6.44 22.27
N ARG A 169 5.90 5.59 22.96
CA ARG A 169 7.38 5.62 22.90
C ARG A 169 7.93 5.35 21.48
N ILE A 170 7.23 4.54 20.67
CA ILE A 170 7.60 4.26 19.27
C ILE A 170 7.06 5.38 18.37
N ALA A 171 5.81 5.79 18.58
CA ALA A 171 5.17 6.87 17.85
C ALA A 171 5.84 8.25 18.07
N ALA A 172 6.64 8.42 19.12
CA ALA A 172 7.47 9.60 19.35
C ALA A 172 8.63 9.74 18.35
N THR A 173 8.98 8.67 17.61
CA THR A 173 9.96 8.75 16.52
C THR A 173 9.49 9.76 15.47
N PRO A 174 10.31 10.74 15.09
CA PRO A 174 9.96 11.71 14.06
C PRO A 174 9.51 11.04 12.75
N GLY A 175 8.54 11.61 12.06
CA GLY A 175 8.08 11.05 10.78
C GLY A 175 9.17 10.98 9.69
N SER A 176 10.24 11.77 9.81
CA SER A 176 11.42 11.73 8.94
C SER A 176 12.38 10.57 9.23
N GLU A 177 12.19 9.87 10.35
CA GLU A 177 13.02 8.74 10.79
C GLU A 177 12.20 7.45 10.82
N GLN A 178 12.85 6.33 10.49
CA GLN A 178 12.23 5.01 10.60
C GLN A 178 12.22 4.51 12.05
N ILE A 179 11.11 3.87 12.44
CA ILE A 179 11.05 3.17 13.73
C ILE A 179 12.03 1.99 13.74
N LYS A 180 12.54 1.68 14.94
CA LYS A 180 13.45 0.54 15.16
C LYS A 180 12.76 -0.67 15.76
N ASP A 181 11.53 -0.48 16.24
CA ASP A 181 10.77 -1.49 16.98
C ASP A 181 9.39 -1.68 16.35
N ASN A 182 9.03 -2.93 16.06
CA ASN A 182 7.80 -3.31 15.36
C ASN A 182 6.79 -3.95 16.32
N ILE A 183 6.55 -3.33 17.48
CA ILE A 183 5.52 -3.72 18.45
C ILE A 183 4.20 -3.05 18.07
N GLY A 184 3.19 -3.86 17.79
CA GLY A 184 1.82 -3.43 17.51
C GLY A 184 0.82 -4.09 18.45
N SER A 185 -0.47 -3.97 18.12
CA SER A 185 -1.60 -4.57 18.83
C SER A 185 -2.47 -5.42 17.89
N GLY A 186 -1.95 -5.73 16.71
CA GLY A 186 -2.66 -6.43 15.64
C GLY A 186 -2.76 -7.94 15.84
N PRO A 187 -3.40 -8.62 14.86
CA PRO A 187 -3.73 -10.06 14.95
C PRO A 187 -2.51 -10.97 14.91
N TYR A 188 -1.40 -10.54 14.35
CA TYR A 188 -0.14 -11.28 14.30
C TYR A 188 0.99 -10.50 14.96
N LYS A 189 2.03 -11.22 15.40
CA LYS A 189 3.29 -10.68 15.91
C LYS A 189 4.40 -10.95 14.90
N PHE A 190 5.17 -9.93 14.57
CA PHE A 190 6.39 -10.09 13.78
C PHE A 190 7.48 -10.80 14.60
N VAL A 191 8.27 -11.67 13.95
CA VAL A 191 9.36 -12.41 14.56
C VAL A 191 10.71 -11.87 14.04
N PRO A 192 11.31 -10.86 14.69
CA PRO A 192 12.52 -10.20 14.19
C PRO A 192 13.70 -11.17 14.01
N GLY A 193 13.84 -12.18 14.89
CA GLY A 193 14.92 -13.18 14.83
C GLY A 193 14.85 -14.10 13.60
N GLU A 194 13.72 -14.13 12.90
CA GLU A 194 13.54 -14.91 11.67
C GLU A 194 13.41 -14.04 10.42
N TYR A 195 13.54 -12.73 10.55
CA TYR A 195 13.58 -11.83 9.40
C TYR A 195 14.94 -11.93 8.71
N LYS A 196 14.91 -12.29 7.45
CA LYS A 196 16.06 -12.30 6.55
C LYS A 196 15.74 -11.43 5.33
N PRO A 197 16.32 -10.23 5.24
CA PRO A 197 16.08 -9.33 4.12
C PRO A 197 16.34 -10.01 2.77
N GLY A 198 15.35 -9.93 1.86
CA GLY A 198 15.44 -10.56 0.54
C GLY A 198 15.15 -12.07 0.50
N GLU A 199 14.89 -12.73 1.65
CA GLU A 199 14.53 -14.14 1.74
C GLU A 199 13.16 -14.36 2.36
N ARG A 200 12.93 -13.89 3.59
CA ARG A 200 11.68 -14.16 4.30
C ARG A 200 11.37 -13.20 5.44
N LEU A 201 10.08 -13.08 5.75
CA LEU A 201 9.52 -12.50 6.97
C LEU A 201 8.60 -13.52 7.62
N VAL A 202 8.56 -13.50 8.94
CA VAL A 202 7.75 -14.45 9.72
C VAL A 202 6.86 -13.70 10.69
N TYR A 203 5.62 -14.19 10.76
CA TYR A 203 4.61 -13.72 11.70
C TYR A 203 4.01 -14.91 12.42
N VAL A 204 3.74 -14.75 13.72
CA VAL A 204 3.04 -15.74 14.54
C VAL A 204 1.75 -15.15 15.08
N LYS A 205 0.79 -15.98 15.36
CA LYS A 205 -0.50 -15.61 15.92
C LYS A 205 -0.33 -14.80 17.21
N ASN A 206 -1.10 -13.73 17.36
CA ASN A 206 -1.27 -13.04 18.63
C ASN A 206 -2.44 -13.67 19.41
N GLU A 207 -2.13 -14.55 20.36
CA GLU A 207 -3.15 -15.28 21.15
C GLU A 207 -4.02 -14.34 21.99
N LYS A 208 -3.54 -13.13 22.29
CA LYS A 208 -4.27 -12.14 23.08
C LYS A 208 -5.12 -11.19 22.23
N TYR A 209 -5.03 -11.29 20.90
CA TYR A 209 -5.82 -10.43 20.03
C TYR A 209 -7.31 -10.67 20.22
N LYS A 210 -8.07 -9.60 20.43
CA LYS A 210 -9.53 -9.63 20.57
C LYS A 210 -10.19 -9.12 19.28
N PRO A 211 -10.63 -10.01 18.38
CA PRO A 211 -11.35 -9.59 17.18
C PRO A 211 -12.70 -8.93 17.54
N ARG A 212 -13.26 -8.15 16.64
CA ARG A 212 -14.64 -7.71 16.70
C ARG A 212 -15.59 -8.90 16.40
N SER A 213 -16.87 -8.72 16.71
CA SER A 213 -17.90 -9.75 16.45
C SER A 213 -18.53 -9.64 15.06
N GLU A 214 -18.43 -8.47 14.42
CA GLU A 214 -19.02 -8.24 13.11
C GLU A 214 -18.30 -9.00 12.01
N ALA A 215 -19.01 -9.38 10.95
CA ALA A 215 -18.43 -10.08 9.81
C ALA A 215 -17.28 -9.27 9.17
N PRO A 216 -16.19 -9.93 8.70
CA PRO A 216 -15.09 -9.25 8.03
C PRO A 216 -15.56 -8.67 6.70
N ASP A 217 -15.18 -7.40 6.44
CA ASP A 217 -15.50 -6.69 5.21
C ASP A 217 -14.44 -5.60 4.96
N GLY A 218 -13.62 -5.76 3.93
CA GLY A 218 -12.47 -4.88 3.71
C GLY A 218 -11.50 -4.90 4.88
N THR A 219 -11.24 -3.73 5.48
CA THR A 219 -10.38 -3.61 6.68
C THR A 219 -11.19 -3.54 7.98
N THR A 220 -12.50 -3.84 7.93
CA THR A 220 -13.45 -3.77 9.06
C THR A 220 -13.84 -5.16 9.56
N GLY A 221 -14.49 -5.19 10.73
CA GLY A 221 -15.08 -6.41 11.32
C GLY A 221 -14.05 -7.33 11.96
N ALA A 222 -14.41 -8.60 12.06
CA ALA A 222 -13.60 -9.60 12.73
C ALA A 222 -12.29 -9.88 11.99
N LYS A 223 -11.16 -9.72 12.66
CA LYS A 223 -9.84 -10.14 12.20
C LYS A 223 -9.46 -11.45 12.89
N ASN A 224 -10.12 -12.54 12.51
CA ASN A 224 -9.89 -13.86 13.11
C ASN A 224 -8.56 -14.45 12.64
N VAL A 225 -7.82 -15.07 13.54
CA VAL A 225 -6.55 -15.73 13.23
C VAL A 225 -6.73 -17.24 13.38
N TYR A 226 -6.80 -17.94 12.24
CA TYR A 226 -6.94 -19.41 12.17
C TYR A 226 -5.62 -20.14 11.92
N LEU A 227 -4.55 -19.37 11.68
CA LEU A 227 -3.22 -19.87 11.34
C LEU A 227 -2.26 -19.55 12.48
N ASP A 228 -1.39 -20.50 12.83
CA ASP A 228 -0.39 -20.30 13.88
C ASP A 228 0.79 -19.46 13.39
N ARG A 229 1.05 -19.54 12.08
CA ARG A 229 2.22 -18.92 11.45
C ARG A 229 1.93 -18.47 10.03
N VAL A 230 2.46 -17.32 9.64
CA VAL A 230 2.49 -16.81 8.27
C VAL A 230 3.94 -16.51 7.89
N GLU A 231 4.39 -17.06 6.78
CA GLU A 231 5.73 -16.83 6.23
C GLU A 231 5.60 -16.09 4.89
N TRP A 232 6.19 -14.93 4.78
CA TRP A 232 6.38 -14.29 3.49
C TRP A 232 7.72 -14.75 2.92
N VAL A 233 7.66 -15.48 1.81
CA VAL A 233 8.81 -16.06 1.13
C VAL A 233 9.12 -15.22 -0.10
N ILE A 234 10.30 -14.63 -0.15
CA ILE A 234 10.68 -13.74 -1.25
C ILE A 234 11.24 -14.57 -2.41
N ILE A 235 10.44 -14.77 -3.42
CA ILE A 235 10.81 -15.42 -4.68
C ILE A 235 10.74 -14.37 -5.78
N ARG A 236 11.87 -14.03 -6.40
CA ARG A 236 11.92 -12.93 -7.39
C ARG A 236 11.51 -13.37 -8.79
N ASP A 237 11.88 -14.58 -9.16
CA ASP A 237 11.60 -15.11 -10.51
C ASP A 237 10.14 -15.58 -10.63
N PRO A 238 9.35 -15.04 -11.59
CA PRO A 238 7.94 -15.39 -11.73
C PRO A 238 7.69 -16.87 -12.07
N GLN A 239 8.59 -17.52 -12.83
CA GLN A 239 8.41 -18.92 -13.15
C GLN A 239 8.64 -19.80 -11.91
N THR A 240 9.60 -19.44 -11.08
CA THR A 240 9.84 -20.10 -9.79
C THR A 240 8.65 -19.91 -8.86
N GLN A 241 8.02 -18.71 -8.83
CA GLN A 241 6.77 -18.48 -8.06
C GLN A 241 5.64 -19.41 -8.52
N PHE A 242 5.43 -19.49 -9.85
CA PHE A 242 4.43 -20.38 -10.45
C PHE A 242 4.67 -21.85 -10.05
N ASN A 243 5.91 -22.33 -10.23
CA ASN A 243 6.28 -23.72 -9.93
C ASN A 243 6.10 -24.04 -8.43
N ALA A 244 6.53 -23.15 -7.54
CA ALA A 244 6.38 -23.31 -6.09
C ALA A 244 4.90 -23.36 -5.67
N LEU A 245 4.02 -22.54 -6.30
CA LEU A 245 2.59 -22.57 -6.04
C LEU A 245 1.94 -23.88 -6.51
N VAL A 246 2.27 -24.35 -7.71
CA VAL A 246 1.76 -25.60 -8.28
C VAL A 246 2.25 -26.81 -7.46
N ALA A 247 3.53 -26.81 -7.07
CA ALA A 247 4.11 -27.87 -6.23
C ALA A 247 3.59 -27.86 -4.78
N GLY A 248 2.97 -26.76 -4.32
CA GLY A 248 2.47 -26.61 -2.94
C GLY A 248 3.55 -26.24 -1.93
N GLU A 249 4.68 -25.75 -2.39
CA GLU A 249 5.74 -25.17 -1.55
C GLU A 249 5.32 -23.83 -0.96
N VAL A 250 4.48 -23.08 -1.70
CA VAL A 250 3.79 -21.87 -1.26
C VAL A 250 2.29 -21.98 -1.48
N ASP A 251 1.52 -21.19 -0.75
CA ASP A 251 0.05 -21.26 -0.72
C ASP A 251 -0.60 -20.12 -1.52
N ILE A 252 0.05 -18.98 -1.56
CA ILE A 252 -0.43 -17.75 -2.22
C ILE A 252 0.72 -17.09 -3.00
N VAL A 253 0.42 -16.64 -4.21
CA VAL A 253 1.20 -15.64 -4.95
C VAL A 253 0.34 -14.40 -5.07
N GLU A 254 0.73 -13.28 -4.43
CA GLU A 254 -0.08 -12.05 -4.38
C GLU A 254 -0.36 -11.46 -5.76
N GLN A 255 0.64 -11.42 -6.62
CA GLN A 255 0.54 -10.81 -7.94
C GLN A 255 1.33 -11.64 -8.97
N PRO A 256 0.75 -12.75 -9.46
CA PRO A 256 1.35 -13.47 -10.59
C PRO A 256 1.43 -12.56 -11.83
N THR A 257 2.33 -12.87 -12.75
CA THR A 257 2.41 -12.11 -14.00
C THR A 257 1.16 -12.31 -14.86
N PHE A 258 0.83 -11.32 -15.69
CA PHE A 258 -0.37 -11.39 -16.53
C PHE A 258 -0.31 -12.56 -17.53
N GLU A 259 0.87 -12.93 -18.00
CA GLU A 259 1.10 -14.05 -18.89
C GLU A 259 0.77 -15.41 -18.25
N GLN A 260 0.87 -15.50 -16.93
CA GLN A 260 0.65 -16.76 -16.20
C GLN A 260 -0.82 -17.07 -15.92
N TYR A 261 -1.74 -16.10 -16.05
CA TYR A 261 -3.15 -16.33 -15.68
C TYR A 261 -3.82 -17.46 -16.43
N ALA A 262 -3.56 -17.62 -17.72
CA ALA A 262 -4.11 -18.73 -18.50
C ALA A 262 -3.62 -20.10 -17.97
N SER A 263 -2.32 -20.21 -17.70
CA SER A 263 -1.71 -21.42 -17.16
C SER A 263 -2.16 -21.71 -15.73
N LEU A 264 -2.32 -20.66 -14.88
CA LEU A 264 -2.82 -20.81 -13.51
C LEU A 264 -4.27 -21.29 -13.49
N LYS A 265 -5.14 -20.75 -14.37
CA LYS A 265 -6.55 -21.20 -14.51
C LYS A 265 -6.67 -22.68 -14.92
N ALA A 266 -5.68 -23.20 -15.66
CA ALA A 266 -5.66 -24.60 -16.08
C ALA A 266 -5.26 -25.57 -14.95
N GLN A 267 -4.68 -25.08 -13.84
CA GLN A 267 -4.29 -25.93 -12.72
C GLN A 267 -5.51 -26.30 -11.87
N LYS A 268 -5.70 -27.62 -11.64
CA LYS A 268 -6.85 -28.15 -10.88
C LYS A 268 -6.89 -27.65 -9.43
N ASP A 269 -5.72 -27.45 -8.82
CA ASP A 269 -5.58 -27.12 -7.40
C ASP A 269 -5.35 -25.64 -7.14
N ILE A 270 -5.42 -24.80 -8.18
CA ILE A 270 -5.25 -23.35 -8.07
C ILE A 270 -6.58 -22.64 -8.35
N GLN A 271 -6.79 -21.51 -7.67
CA GLN A 271 -7.86 -20.57 -7.88
C GLN A 271 -7.30 -19.15 -8.00
N LEU A 272 -7.93 -18.32 -8.81
CA LEU A 272 -7.66 -16.89 -8.88
C LEU A 272 -8.71 -16.14 -8.07
N VAL A 273 -8.27 -15.27 -7.18
CA VAL A 273 -9.15 -14.51 -6.28
C VAL A 273 -8.86 -13.02 -6.45
N ASP A 274 -9.90 -12.27 -6.76
CA ASP A 274 -9.79 -10.82 -6.86
C ASP A 274 -9.77 -10.20 -5.46
N ALA A 275 -8.57 -9.91 -4.99
CA ALA A 275 -8.36 -9.27 -3.70
C ALA A 275 -8.63 -7.75 -3.72
N GLN A 276 -8.67 -7.14 -4.91
CA GLN A 276 -8.84 -5.70 -5.11
C GLN A 276 -9.84 -5.41 -6.25
N PRO A 277 -11.13 -5.69 -6.05
CA PRO A 277 -12.15 -5.65 -7.11
C PRO A 277 -12.33 -4.26 -7.75
N ALA A 278 -11.98 -3.19 -7.04
CA ALA A 278 -11.99 -1.84 -7.61
C ALA A 278 -10.79 -1.54 -8.53
N GLY A 279 -9.83 -2.48 -8.63
CA GLY A 279 -8.65 -2.36 -9.49
C GLY A 279 -7.57 -1.41 -8.98
N LEU A 280 -6.60 -1.19 -9.85
CA LEU A 280 -5.45 -0.32 -9.62
C LEU A 280 -5.25 0.59 -10.84
N GLN A 281 -4.58 1.72 -10.68
CA GLN A 281 -4.22 2.64 -11.76
C GLN A 281 -2.71 2.76 -11.88
N PHE A 282 -2.17 2.63 -13.10
CA PHE A 282 -0.78 2.95 -13.40
C PHE A 282 -0.57 4.45 -13.50
N ILE A 283 0.56 4.91 -13.02
CA ILE A 283 0.97 6.32 -13.18
C ILE A 283 2.47 6.44 -13.51
N LEU A 284 2.82 7.53 -14.17
CA LEU A 284 4.17 8.06 -14.20
C LEU A 284 4.24 9.30 -13.28
N ARG A 285 5.18 9.29 -12.33
CA ARG A 285 5.44 10.40 -11.40
C ARG A 285 6.65 11.20 -11.84
N PHE A 286 6.52 12.53 -11.83
CA PHE A 286 7.62 13.48 -12.08
C PHE A 286 8.28 13.92 -10.77
N ASN A 287 9.59 14.18 -10.82
CA ASN A 287 10.31 14.93 -9.80
C ASN A 287 10.34 16.41 -10.20
N HIS A 288 9.68 17.26 -9.42
CA HIS A 288 9.54 18.68 -9.71
C HIS A 288 10.73 19.53 -9.26
N LEU A 289 11.72 18.95 -8.55
CA LEU A 289 12.85 19.70 -8.01
C LEU A 289 13.92 20.01 -9.06
N HIS A 290 14.10 19.14 -10.06
CA HIS A 290 15.25 19.18 -10.95
C HIS A 290 14.88 19.22 -12.42
N ALA A 291 15.75 19.84 -13.24
CA ALA A 291 15.63 19.80 -14.69
C ALA A 291 15.62 18.32 -15.19
N PRO A 292 14.86 18.05 -16.27
CA PRO A 292 14.05 19.01 -17.02
C PRO A 292 12.64 19.20 -16.42
N PHE A 293 12.21 18.39 -15.44
CA PHE A 293 10.83 18.36 -14.93
C PHE A 293 10.51 19.41 -13.85
N ASN A 294 11.44 20.26 -13.47
CA ASN A 294 11.12 21.51 -12.75
C ASN A 294 10.35 22.51 -13.65
N ASN A 295 10.45 22.39 -14.98
CA ASN A 295 9.68 23.17 -15.93
C ASN A 295 8.31 22.53 -16.21
N VAL A 296 7.21 23.23 -15.90
CA VAL A 296 5.84 22.73 -16.10
C VAL A 296 5.53 22.43 -17.58
N LYS A 297 6.00 23.26 -18.52
CA LYS A 297 5.76 23.06 -19.96
C LYS A 297 6.42 21.78 -20.48
N ILE A 298 7.60 21.45 -19.96
CA ILE A 298 8.28 20.19 -20.30
C ILE A 298 7.52 18.99 -19.71
N ARG A 299 6.97 19.10 -18.48
CA ARG A 299 6.10 18.03 -17.93
C ARG A 299 4.82 17.87 -18.74
N GLN A 300 4.22 18.98 -19.21
CA GLN A 300 3.04 18.94 -20.10
C GLN A 300 3.37 18.25 -21.43
N ALA A 301 4.53 18.54 -22.03
CA ALA A 301 4.99 17.85 -23.24
C ALA A 301 5.15 16.35 -22.99
N ALA A 302 5.76 15.96 -21.86
CA ALA A 302 5.89 14.54 -21.47
C ALA A 302 4.52 13.88 -21.25
N MET A 303 3.54 14.58 -20.65
CA MET A 303 2.18 14.09 -20.48
C MET A 303 1.48 13.83 -21.82
N VAL A 304 1.65 14.69 -22.81
CA VAL A 304 1.09 14.54 -24.16
C VAL A 304 1.79 13.43 -24.96
N ALA A 305 3.08 13.20 -24.70
CA ALA A 305 3.84 12.11 -25.32
C ALA A 305 3.35 10.73 -24.88
N LEU A 306 2.77 10.60 -23.67
CA LEU A 306 2.43 9.33 -23.05
C LEU A 306 0.96 8.95 -23.31
N GLY A 307 0.72 7.74 -23.79
CA GLY A 307 -0.60 7.19 -24.05
C GLY A 307 -0.86 5.88 -23.29
N GLN A 308 -2.11 5.68 -22.90
CA GLN A 308 -2.52 4.52 -22.08
C GLN A 308 -2.46 3.21 -22.84
N GLU A 309 -2.82 3.19 -24.13
CA GLU A 309 -3.00 1.96 -24.90
C GLU A 309 -1.75 1.09 -24.91
N ALA A 310 -0.59 1.67 -25.29
CA ALA A 310 0.66 0.92 -25.36
C ALA A 310 1.09 0.40 -23.99
N HIS A 311 0.90 1.21 -22.92
CA HIS A 311 1.22 0.80 -21.55
C HIS A 311 0.34 -0.38 -21.10
N LEU A 312 -0.98 -0.29 -21.28
CA LEU A 312 -1.93 -1.33 -20.89
C LEU A 312 -1.74 -2.62 -21.69
N LYS A 313 -1.58 -2.52 -23.00
CA LYS A 313 -1.36 -3.70 -23.87
C LYS A 313 -0.03 -4.38 -23.56
N THR A 314 1.06 -3.63 -23.35
CA THR A 314 2.39 -4.20 -23.09
C THR A 314 2.50 -4.78 -21.69
N GLN A 315 1.93 -4.09 -20.69
CA GLN A 315 2.05 -4.52 -19.30
C GLN A 315 1.04 -5.59 -18.92
N VAL A 316 -0.23 -5.44 -19.34
CA VAL A 316 -1.33 -6.33 -18.98
C VAL A 316 -1.65 -7.32 -20.09
N GLY A 317 -1.88 -6.84 -21.31
CA GLY A 317 -2.11 -7.64 -22.52
C GLY A 317 -3.42 -8.42 -22.56
N ALA A 318 -3.95 -8.86 -21.41
CA ALA A 318 -5.14 -9.70 -21.33
C ALA A 318 -6.43 -8.86 -21.44
N PRO A 319 -7.31 -9.13 -22.44
CA PRO A 319 -8.60 -8.46 -22.54
C PRO A 319 -9.45 -8.65 -21.27
N GLY A 320 -10.14 -7.59 -20.84
CA GLY A 320 -10.96 -7.59 -19.63
C GLY A 320 -10.19 -7.40 -18.31
N MET A 321 -8.85 -7.41 -18.34
CA MET A 321 -8.02 -7.14 -17.16
C MET A 321 -7.50 -5.70 -17.11
N TYR A 322 -7.92 -4.84 -18.00
CA TYR A 322 -7.61 -3.42 -17.98
C TYR A 322 -8.71 -2.60 -18.63
N THR A 323 -8.74 -1.30 -18.33
CA THR A 323 -9.64 -0.32 -18.94
C THR A 323 -8.92 1.02 -19.11
N PHE A 324 -9.31 1.75 -20.15
CA PHE A 324 -8.86 3.13 -20.34
C PHE A 324 -9.49 4.02 -19.26
N CYS A 325 -8.66 4.77 -18.58
CA CYS A 325 -9.10 5.71 -17.54
C CYS A 325 -8.18 6.92 -17.51
N LYS A 326 -8.59 8.02 -18.14
CA LYS A 326 -7.80 9.26 -18.19
C LYS A 326 -8.01 10.15 -16.97
N SER A 327 -9.03 9.88 -16.15
CA SER A 327 -9.24 10.56 -14.88
C SER A 327 -8.10 10.27 -13.90
N MET A 328 -7.80 11.23 -13.03
CA MET A 328 -6.89 11.02 -11.90
C MET A 328 -7.53 10.19 -10.78
N TYR A 329 -8.85 10.14 -10.72
CA TYR A 329 -9.62 9.26 -9.84
C TYR A 329 -10.03 7.99 -10.58
N PRO A 330 -10.33 6.88 -9.88
CA PRO A 330 -10.73 5.64 -10.54
C PRO A 330 -11.99 5.85 -11.37
N CYS A 331 -11.98 5.41 -12.61
CA CYS A 331 -13.14 5.51 -13.49
C CYS A 331 -14.32 4.74 -12.92
N GLY A 332 -15.53 5.29 -13.10
CA GLY A 332 -16.75 4.74 -12.54
C GLY A 332 -17.01 5.12 -11.07
N THR A 333 -16.13 5.90 -10.44
CA THR A 333 -16.33 6.41 -9.07
C THR A 333 -16.93 7.82 -9.05
N PRO A 334 -17.49 8.29 -7.92
CA PRO A 334 -18.19 9.57 -7.84
C PRO A 334 -17.36 10.81 -8.24
N PHE A 335 -16.04 10.75 -8.09
CA PHE A 335 -15.14 11.88 -8.38
C PHE A 335 -14.44 11.78 -9.73
N SER A 336 -14.59 10.65 -10.47
CA SER A 336 -14.02 10.56 -11.81
C SER A 336 -14.65 11.60 -12.75
N SER A 337 -13.80 12.20 -13.60
CA SER A 337 -14.24 13.19 -14.59
C SER A 337 -13.43 13.04 -15.87
N ASP A 338 -14.12 13.19 -17.01
CA ASP A 338 -13.49 13.18 -18.33
C ASP A 338 -12.83 14.52 -18.69
N LYS A 339 -13.00 15.53 -17.84
CA LYS A 339 -12.32 16.83 -18.00
C LYS A 339 -10.86 16.71 -17.57
N THR A 340 -9.98 16.52 -18.53
CA THR A 340 -8.55 16.23 -18.30
C THR A 340 -7.60 17.22 -19.00
N GLY A 341 -8.13 18.40 -19.44
CA GLY A 341 -7.33 19.43 -20.08
C GLY A 341 -6.61 18.91 -21.33
N ILE A 342 -5.29 19.07 -21.36
CA ILE A 342 -4.46 18.64 -22.51
C ILE A 342 -4.26 17.12 -22.60
N PHE A 343 -4.54 16.39 -21.53
CA PHE A 343 -4.32 14.93 -21.50
C PHE A 343 -5.50 14.17 -22.12
N THR A 344 -5.28 13.57 -23.27
CA THR A 344 -6.32 12.80 -23.99
C THR A 344 -6.32 11.31 -23.65
N GLY A 345 -5.26 10.80 -23.01
CA GLY A 345 -5.00 9.38 -22.82
C GLY A 345 -4.37 8.69 -24.03
N MET A 346 -4.23 9.39 -25.16
CA MET A 346 -3.55 8.93 -26.37
C MET A 346 -2.19 9.61 -26.50
N ALA A 347 -1.18 8.85 -26.95
CA ALA A 347 0.14 9.42 -27.24
C ALA A 347 0.08 10.29 -28.50
N ASP A 348 0.61 11.50 -28.41
CA ASP A 348 0.81 12.40 -29.55
C ASP A 348 2.27 12.90 -29.56
N PRO A 349 3.20 12.11 -30.14
CA PRO A 349 4.61 12.48 -30.14
C PRO A 349 4.91 13.73 -30.99
N LYS A 350 4.13 14.03 -32.01
CA LYS A 350 4.33 15.24 -32.84
C LYS A 350 4.01 16.50 -32.05
N LYS A 351 2.82 16.55 -31.47
CA LYS A 351 2.41 17.67 -30.60
C LYS A 351 3.34 17.82 -29.39
N ALA A 352 3.73 16.70 -28.77
CA ALA A 352 4.68 16.71 -27.67
C ALA A 352 6.05 17.29 -28.07
N ALA A 353 6.56 16.96 -29.27
CA ALA A 353 7.81 17.51 -29.79
C ALA A 353 7.74 19.04 -30.03
N GLU A 354 6.63 19.53 -30.56
CA GLU A 354 6.38 20.96 -30.71
C GLU A 354 6.38 21.66 -29.35
N MET A 355 5.60 21.14 -28.38
CA MET A 355 5.56 21.66 -27.02
C MET A 355 6.92 21.65 -26.32
N LEU A 356 7.70 20.58 -26.54
CA LEU A 356 9.04 20.41 -25.99
C LEU A 356 10.01 21.47 -26.51
N LYS A 357 9.95 21.76 -27.82
CA LYS A 357 10.72 22.81 -28.47
C LYS A 357 10.31 24.20 -27.93
N GLU A 358 9.01 24.47 -27.85
CA GLU A 358 8.49 25.74 -27.29
C GLU A 358 8.88 25.96 -25.83
N ALA A 359 8.98 24.85 -25.05
CA ALA A 359 9.42 24.88 -23.66
C ALA A 359 10.92 25.11 -23.49
N GLY A 360 11.70 25.12 -24.60
CA GLY A 360 13.15 25.35 -24.57
C GLY A 360 13.93 24.16 -24.02
N TYR A 361 13.49 22.93 -24.28
CA TYR A 361 14.22 21.73 -23.82
C TYR A 361 15.61 21.66 -24.46
N ASP A 362 16.64 21.61 -23.62
CA ASP A 362 18.05 21.67 -24.01
C ASP A 362 18.70 20.29 -24.22
N GLY A 363 17.92 19.21 -24.10
CA GLY A 363 18.41 17.84 -24.20
C GLY A 363 18.96 17.29 -22.88
N THR A 364 18.70 17.91 -21.74
CA THR A 364 19.00 17.37 -20.40
C THR A 364 18.36 15.97 -20.24
N PRO A 365 19.14 14.92 -19.95
CA PRO A 365 18.62 13.55 -19.85
C PRO A 365 17.58 13.41 -18.74
N VAL A 366 16.51 12.65 -19.03
CA VAL A 366 15.50 12.23 -18.07
C VAL A 366 15.95 10.93 -17.43
N VAL A 367 16.36 10.95 -16.17
CA VAL A 367 16.63 9.73 -15.39
C VAL A 367 15.30 9.07 -15.02
N LEU A 368 14.95 8.02 -15.75
CA LEU A 368 13.75 7.19 -15.57
C LEU A 368 14.11 5.92 -14.81
N MET A 369 13.62 5.76 -13.58
CA MET A 369 13.86 4.56 -12.78
C MET A 369 12.95 3.41 -13.21
N ARG A 370 13.53 2.21 -13.42
CA ARG A 370 12.81 1.00 -13.80
C ARG A 370 13.00 -0.11 -12.77
N PRO A 371 11.93 -0.61 -12.12
CA PRO A 371 12.01 -1.81 -11.31
C PRO A 371 12.14 -3.07 -12.20
N THR A 372 12.97 -4.03 -11.77
CA THR A 372 13.19 -5.27 -12.52
C THR A 372 12.47 -6.47 -11.93
N ASP A 373 12.11 -6.42 -10.65
CA ASP A 373 11.54 -7.52 -9.86
C ASP A 373 10.09 -7.30 -9.40
N LEU A 374 9.44 -6.21 -9.82
CA LEU A 374 8.01 -5.97 -9.57
C LEU A 374 7.22 -6.19 -10.86
N ALA A 375 6.76 -7.43 -11.06
CA ALA A 375 6.14 -7.89 -12.30
C ALA A 375 4.98 -7.00 -12.79
N ALA A 376 4.17 -6.45 -11.86
CA ALA A 376 3.01 -5.64 -12.19
C ALA A 376 3.32 -4.33 -12.95
N ILE A 377 4.57 -3.81 -12.86
CA ILE A 377 4.94 -2.52 -13.47
C ILE A 377 6.28 -2.56 -14.24
N ALA A 378 6.97 -3.69 -14.28
CA ALA A 378 8.34 -3.78 -14.82
C ALA A 378 8.48 -3.41 -16.31
N LYS A 379 7.40 -3.55 -17.09
CA LYS A 379 7.40 -3.22 -18.54
C LYS A 379 7.00 -1.78 -18.83
N LEU A 380 6.30 -1.10 -17.91
CA LEU A 380 5.81 0.27 -18.14
C LEU A 380 6.92 1.26 -18.51
N PRO A 381 8.10 1.30 -17.82
CA PRO A 381 9.15 2.26 -18.17
C PRO A 381 9.76 2.04 -19.55
N LEU A 382 9.68 0.82 -20.11
CA LEU A 382 10.14 0.54 -21.48
C LEU A 382 9.26 1.27 -22.50
N VAL A 383 7.93 1.22 -22.30
CA VAL A 383 6.97 1.93 -23.15
C VAL A 383 7.10 3.44 -22.97
N ALA A 384 7.24 3.91 -21.71
CA ALA A 384 7.42 5.33 -21.44
C ALA A 384 8.69 5.86 -22.11
N LYS A 385 9.82 5.13 -22.02
CA LYS A 385 11.07 5.50 -22.72
C LYS A 385 10.82 5.66 -24.22
N GLN A 386 10.24 4.66 -24.85
CA GLN A 386 9.96 4.70 -26.30
C GLN A 386 9.10 5.90 -26.69
N GLN A 387 8.02 6.18 -25.96
CA GLN A 387 7.10 7.29 -26.25
C GLN A 387 7.75 8.67 -26.01
N LEU A 388 8.52 8.80 -24.93
CA LEU A 388 9.25 10.04 -24.64
C LEU A 388 10.34 10.31 -25.69
N GLU A 389 11.10 9.28 -26.10
CA GLU A 389 12.14 9.43 -27.13
C GLU A 389 11.54 9.76 -28.49
N ALA A 390 10.37 9.20 -28.83
CA ALA A 390 9.64 9.56 -30.06
C ALA A 390 9.19 11.04 -30.07
N ALA A 391 9.04 11.66 -28.92
CA ALA A 391 8.74 13.10 -28.77
C ALA A 391 10.01 13.97 -28.62
N GLY A 392 11.22 13.39 -28.71
CA GLY A 392 12.48 14.13 -28.68
C GLY A 392 13.14 14.24 -27.30
N PHE A 393 12.62 13.60 -26.26
CA PHE A 393 13.33 13.54 -24.98
C PHE A 393 14.57 12.62 -25.07
N LYS A 394 15.62 12.96 -24.33
CA LYS A 394 16.71 12.02 -24.02
C LYS A 394 16.38 11.27 -22.75
N VAL A 395 16.31 9.95 -22.79
CA VAL A 395 15.92 9.14 -21.62
C VAL A 395 17.08 8.25 -21.17
N ASP A 396 17.57 8.51 -19.96
CA ASP A 396 18.48 7.63 -19.23
C ASP A 396 17.67 6.70 -18.32
N MET A 397 17.39 5.47 -18.81
CA MET A 397 16.62 4.49 -18.04
C MET A 397 17.54 3.66 -17.16
N GLN A 398 17.41 3.84 -15.84
CA GLN A 398 18.21 3.15 -14.84
C GLN A 398 17.45 2.02 -14.18
N GLN A 399 17.99 0.80 -14.28
CA GLN A 399 17.36 -0.42 -13.78
C GLN A 399 17.82 -0.75 -12.36
N MET A 400 16.90 -1.18 -11.51
CA MET A 400 17.16 -1.58 -10.12
C MET A 400 16.02 -2.46 -9.61
N ASP A 401 16.22 -3.15 -8.48
CA ASP A 401 15.13 -3.80 -7.79
C ASP A 401 14.18 -2.77 -7.15
N TRP A 402 12.93 -3.20 -6.87
CA TRP A 402 11.90 -2.29 -6.33
C TRP A 402 12.27 -1.70 -4.98
N ALA A 403 12.91 -2.45 -4.09
CA ALA A 403 13.30 -1.95 -2.78
C ALA A 403 14.32 -0.81 -2.90
N THR A 404 15.30 -0.96 -3.80
CA THR A 404 16.27 0.09 -4.15
C THR A 404 15.57 1.31 -4.75
N LEU A 405 14.59 1.11 -5.66
CA LEU A 405 13.81 2.21 -6.22
C LEU A 405 13.02 2.96 -5.12
N VAL A 406 12.37 2.25 -4.21
CA VAL A 406 11.63 2.85 -3.08
C VAL A 406 12.53 3.68 -2.17
N ALA A 407 13.76 3.22 -1.91
CA ALA A 407 14.74 3.99 -1.15
C ALA A 407 15.21 5.23 -1.94
N ARG A 408 15.51 5.05 -3.24
CA ARG A 408 16.02 6.12 -4.08
C ARG A 408 15.00 7.23 -4.37
N ARG A 409 13.72 6.89 -4.56
CA ARG A 409 12.67 7.90 -4.79
C ARG A 409 12.50 8.89 -3.64
N ALA A 410 12.97 8.54 -2.43
CA ALA A 410 12.94 9.42 -1.27
C ALA A 410 14.09 10.44 -1.24
N LYS A 411 15.08 10.32 -2.13
CA LYS A 411 16.22 11.24 -2.22
C LYS A 411 15.84 12.50 -3.00
N LYS A 412 16.23 13.66 -2.46
CA LYS A 412 16.08 14.98 -3.10
C LYS A 412 17.30 15.39 -3.92
N ASP A 413 18.32 14.54 -3.97
CA ASP A 413 19.55 14.80 -4.71
C ASP A 413 19.27 15.04 -6.20
N ALA A 414 20.15 15.79 -6.86
CA ALA A 414 20.07 15.97 -8.29
C ALA A 414 20.30 14.61 -9.03
N PRO A 415 19.70 14.42 -10.22
CA PRO A 415 19.85 13.18 -10.98
C PRO A 415 21.30 12.73 -11.17
N ALA A 416 22.21 13.67 -11.45
CA ALA A 416 23.65 13.40 -11.57
C ALA A 416 24.34 12.97 -10.27
N GLN A 417 23.68 13.16 -9.12
CA GLN A 417 24.18 12.80 -7.78
C GLN A 417 23.42 11.60 -7.19
N GLY A 418 22.80 10.78 -8.03
CA GLY A 418 22.05 9.61 -7.61
C GLY A 418 20.57 9.87 -7.32
N GLY A 419 20.06 11.06 -7.64
CA GLY A 419 18.64 11.39 -7.67
C GLY A 419 17.94 10.82 -8.91
N TRP A 420 16.78 11.38 -9.29
CA TRP A 420 15.91 10.86 -10.34
C TRP A 420 15.02 11.96 -10.93
N ASN A 421 14.46 11.73 -12.14
CA ASN A 421 13.49 12.62 -12.77
C ASN A 421 12.08 12.03 -12.84
N ALA A 422 11.97 10.71 -13.10
CA ALA A 422 10.67 10.05 -13.19
C ALA A 422 10.75 8.60 -12.70
N PHE A 423 9.62 8.09 -12.22
CA PHE A 423 9.39 6.67 -11.99
C PHE A 423 7.94 6.31 -12.23
N MET A 424 7.67 5.02 -12.43
CA MET A 424 6.33 4.51 -12.61
C MET A 424 5.93 3.64 -11.43
N THR A 425 4.64 3.69 -11.09
CA THR A 425 4.07 2.90 -10.01
C THR A 425 2.58 2.67 -10.27
N ALA A 426 1.93 1.95 -9.36
CA ALA A 426 0.49 1.75 -9.38
C ALA A 426 -0.12 2.12 -8.03
N TRP A 427 -1.40 2.51 -8.05
CA TRP A 427 -2.18 2.85 -6.88
C TRP A 427 -3.47 2.06 -6.86
N THR A 428 -3.87 1.55 -5.70
CA THR A 428 -5.19 0.92 -5.57
C THR A 428 -6.28 1.97 -5.74
N ALA A 429 -7.46 1.56 -6.21
CA ALA A 429 -8.60 2.46 -6.31
C ALA A 429 -8.91 3.16 -4.98
N GLY A 430 -8.73 2.46 -3.85
CA GLY A 430 -8.92 3.04 -2.52
C GLY A 430 -7.95 4.19 -2.19
N ASP A 431 -6.72 4.15 -2.70
CA ASP A 431 -5.73 5.24 -2.52
C ASP A 431 -6.05 6.48 -3.32
N ILE A 432 -6.73 6.32 -4.44
CA ILE A 432 -7.00 7.42 -5.38
C ILE A 432 -8.49 7.76 -5.48
N LEU A 433 -9.29 7.31 -4.50
CA LEU A 433 -10.74 7.48 -4.48
C LEU A 433 -11.17 8.95 -4.37
N ASN A 434 -10.39 9.77 -3.67
CA ASN A 434 -10.64 11.21 -3.49
C ASN A 434 -9.32 11.98 -3.31
N PRO A 435 -9.31 13.31 -3.45
CA PRO A 435 -8.08 14.10 -3.43
C PRO A 435 -7.30 14.07 -2.11
N LEU A 436 -7.94 13.72 -1.00
CA LEU A 436 -7.29 13.67 0.32
C LEU A 436 -6.54 12.36 0.54
N THR A 437 -7.02 11.25 -0.03
CA THR A 437 -6.35 9.94 0.05
C THR A 437 -5.16 9.84 -0.89
N MET A 438 -5.15 10.62 -1.98
CA MET A 438 -4.11 10.57 -3.03
C MET A 438 -2.79 11.17 -2.56
N ALA A 439 -1.80 10.32 -2.28
CA ALA A 439 -0.47 10.80 -1.90
C ALA A 439 0.18 11.69 -2.97
N MET A 440 -0.01 11.39 -4.26
CA MET A 440 0.52 12.17 -5.38
C MET A 440 -0.13 13.56 -5.52
N MET A 441 -1.27 13.81 -4.86
CA MET A 441 -1.89 15.13 -4.74
C MET A 441 -1.44 15.91 -3.51
N ASN A 442 -0.47 15.38 -2.75
CA ASN A 442 0.18 16.15 -1.70
C ASN A 442 1.17 17.13 -2.34
N ALA A 443 0.70 18.37 -2.54
CA ALA A 443 1.41 19.44 -3.23
C ALA A 443 2.03 20.45 -2.25
N ALA A 444 2.46 19.99 -1.08
CA ALA A 444 2.99 20.82 0.01
C ALA A 444 4.52 21.00 -0.07
N GLY A 445 5.09 21.00 -1.25
CA GLY A 445 6.53 21.23 -1.49
C GLY A 445 7.38 20.20 -0.74
N ASP A 446 8.29 20.64 0.10
CA ASP A 446 9.21 19.80 0.89
C ASP A 446 8.52 18.78 1.81
N LYS A 447 7.28 19.04 2.19
CA LYS A 447 6.42 18.14 2.97
C LYS A 447 5.52 17.28 2.09
N GLY A 448 5.61 17.45 0.77
CA GLY A 448 4.85 16.70 -0.22
C GLY A 448 5.34 15.25 -0.38
N TRP A 449 4.57 14.47 -1.14
CA TRP A 449 4.99 13.14 -1.53
C TRP A 449 6.17 13.20 -2.52
N PHE A 450 6.90 12.11 -2.67
CA PHE A 450 8.06 11.99 -3.56
C PHE A 450 7.80 12.60 -4.94
N GLY A 451 8.72 13.44 -5.39
CA GLY A 451 8.56 14.35 -6.53
C GLY A 451 8.26 15.80 -6.11
N TRP A 452 7.91 16.03 -4.84
CA TRP A 452 7.90 17.32 -4.12
C TRP A 452 7.26 18.48 -4.89
N GLN A 453 6.08 18.20 -5.46
CA GLN A 453 5.28 19.25 -6.08
C GLN A 453 4.92 20.32 -5.04
N ASP A 454 5.02 21.59 -5.44
CA ASP A 454 4.56 22.74 -4.67
C ASP A 454 3.45 23.46 -5.42
N ASP A 455 2.22 23.35 -4.92
CA ASP A 455 1.03 23.98 -5.52
C ASP A 455 0.01 24.35 -4.44
N LYS A 456 0.06 25.63 -4.05
CA LYS A 456 -0.83 26.15 -3.01
C LYS A 456 -2.32 26.03 -3.41
N GLN A 457 -2.66 26.14 -4.69
CA GLN A 457 -4.05 26.05 -5.15
C GLN A 457 -4.61 24.63 -4.92
N ILE A 458 -3.83 23.57 -5.19
CA ILE A 458 -4.24 22.19 -4.88
C ILE A 458 -4.44 22.05 -3.38
N GLU A 459 -3.51 22.53 -2.54
CA GLU A 459 -3.63 22.42 -1.09
C GLU A 459 -4.84 23.18 -0.54
N ASP A 460 -5.13 24.40 -1.05
CA ASP A 460 -6.31 25.17 -0.65
C ASP A 460 -7.63 24.47 -1.08
N LEU A 461 -7.66 23.88 -2.27
CA LEU A 461 -8.82 23.11 -2.75
C LEU A 461 -9.03 21.83 -1.91
N LYS A 462 -7.97 21.15 -1.47
CA LYS A 462 -8.07 19.99 -0.55
C LYS A 462 -8.70 20.39 0.78
N VAL A 463 -8.35 21.56 1.31
CA VAL A 463 -8.97 22.08 2.54
C VAL A 463 -10.46 22.37 2.29
N LYS A 464 -10.83 23.00 1.16
CA LYS A 464 -12.23 23.24 0.79
C LYS A 464 -13.00 21.91 0.63
N PHE A 465 -12.39 20.90 0.03
CA PHE A 465 -12.98 19.57 -0.10
C PHE A 465 -13.30 18.97 1.28
N ALA A 466 -12.33 19.03 2.21
CA ALA A 466 -12.49 18.52 3.57
C ALA A 466 -13.60 19.24 4.37
N GLN A 467 -13.87 20.50 4.06
CA GLN A 467 -14.91 21.32 4.68
C GLN A 467 -16.29 21.20 4.03
N SER A 468 -16.36 20.57 2.83
CA SER A 468 -17.61 20.46 2.09
C SER A 468 -18.59 19.50 2.79
N THR A 469 -19.85 19.90 2.84
CA THR A 469 -20.91 19.15 3.51
C THR A 469 -21.81 18.37 2.54
N THR A 470 -21.73 18.65 1.23
CA THR A 470 -22.54 17.97 0.21
C THR A 470 -21.67 17.25 -0.82
N ASP A 471 -22.16 16.14 -1.36
CA ASP A 471 -21.47 15.38 -2.41
C ASP A 471 -21.31 16.19 -3.71
N ALA A 472 -22.28 17.06 -4.03
CA ALA A 472 -22.19 17.94 -5.19
C ALA A 472 -20.99 18.92 -5.08
N GLN A 473 -20.81 19.55 -3.90
CA GLN A 473 -19.66 20.43 -3.66
C GLN A 473 -18.35 19.64 -3.71
N LYS A 474 -18.28 18.48 -3.06
CA LYS A 474 -17.10 17.60 -3.10
C LYS A 474 -16.73 17.22 -4.54
N LYS A 475 -17.73 16.83 -5.36
CA LYS A 475 -17.51 16.49 -6.77
C LYS A 475 -16.96 17.67 -7.58
N GLN A 476 -17.55 18.85 -7.43
CA GLN A 476 -17.07 20.06 -8.11
C GLN A 476 -15.63 20.40 -7.72
N ILE A 477 -15.28 20.32 -6.43
CA ILE A 477 -13.92 20.64 -5.96
C ILE A 477 -12.94 19.55 -6.41
N ALA A 478 -13.31 18.26 -6.39
CA ALA A 478 -12.48 17.19 -6.91
C ALA A 478 -12.15 17.39 -8.41
N GLU A 479 -13.13 17.82 -9.22
CA GLU A 479 -12.90 18.16 -10.63
C GLU A 479 -11.94 19.36 -10.78
N GLN A 480 -12.06 20.40 -9.95
CA GLN A 480 -11.12 21.53 -9.96
C GLN A 480 -9.69 21.10 -9.60
N ILE A 481 -9.54 20.19 -8.63
CA ILE A 481 -8.23 19.62 -8.26
C ILE A 481 -7.68 18.80 -9.43
N GLN A 482 -8.48 17.97 -10.08
CA GLN A 482 -8.05 17.21 -11.25
C GLN A 482 -7.57 18.12 -12.38
N LEU A 483 -8.34 19.17 -12.73
CA LEU A 483 -7.96 20.09 -13.78
C LEU A 483 -6.66 20.83 -13.44
N ARG A 484 -6.49 21.28 -12.19
CA ARG A 484 -5.24 21.91 -11.74
C ARG A 484 -4.06 20.94 -11.79
N ALA A 485 -4.27 19.70 -11.39
CA ALA A 485 -3.24 18.66 -11.42
C ALA A 485 -2.83 18.29 -12.87
N MET A 486 -3.76 18.31 -13.83
CA MET A 486 -3.46 18.15 -15.26
C MET A 486 -2.71 19.36 -15.81
N GLU A 487 -3.14 20.58 -15.45
CA GLU A 487 -2.47 21.81 -15.85
C GLU A 487 -1.02 21.87 -15.36
N THR A 488 -0.76 21.48 -14.13
CA THR A 488 0.60 21.48 -13.57
C THR A 488 1.38 20.20 -13.85
N ALA A 489 0.73 19.22 -14.51
CA ALA A 489 1.29 17.90 -14.82
C ALA A 489 1.94 17.27 -13.59
N THR A 490 1.13 17.00 -12.55
CA THR A 490 1.58 16.40 -11.29
C THR A 490 2.11 14.99 -11.50
N HIS A 491 1.38 14.22 -12.29
CA HIS A 491 1.66 12.85 -12.72
C HIS A 491 0.81 12.53 -13.95
N VAL A 492 1.09 11.42 -14.61
CA VAL A 492 0.32 10.97 -15.79
C VAL A 492 -0.44 9.69 -15.44
N PRO A 493 -1.78 9.67 -15.50
CA PRO A 493 -2.57 8.45 -15.35
C PRO A 493 -2.44 7.58 -16.60
N LEU A 494 -2.05 6.32 -16.44
CA LEU A 494 -1.73 5.41 -17.56
C LEU A 494 -2.69 4.23 -17.69
N GLY A 495 -3.89 4.40 -17.15
CA GLY A 495 -4.97 3.42 -17.26
C GLY A 495 -5.15 2.56 -16.01
N GLN A 496 -6.27 1.88 -15.95
CA GLN A 496 -6.70 1.06 -14.81
C GLN A 496 -6.60 -0.42 -15.15
N TYR A 497 -6.23 -1.25 -14.16
CA TYR A 497 -6.04 -2.69 -14.37
C TYR A 497 -6.47 -3.50 -13.15
N PHE A 498 -6.64 -4.82 -13.35
CA PHE A 498 -7.03 -5.79 -12.34
C PHE A 498 -5.96 -6.89 -12.25
N ASN A 499 -5.60 -7.27 -11.03
CA ASN A 499 -4.51 -8.22 -10.79
C ASN A 499 -4.90 -9.21 -9.68
N PRO A 500 -5.69 -10.27 -10.01
CA PRO A 500 -6.09 -11.29 -9.03
C PRO A 500 -4.90 -12.04 -8.45
N ALA A 501 -4.98 -12.38 -7.16
CA ALA A 501 -4.02 -13.27 -6.51
C ALA A 501 -4.27 -14.73 -6.91
N ALA A 502 -3.21 -15.52 -6.95
CA ALA A 502 -3.30 -16.96 -7.16
C ALA A 502 -3.14 -17.71 -5.83
N LEU A 503 -4.12 -18.54 -5.49
CA LEU A 503 -4.18 -19.30 -4.25
C LEU A 503 -4.34 -20.79 -4.55
N ARG A 504 -3.78 -21.63 -3.71
CA ARG A 504 -4.16 -23.06 -3.66
C ARG A 504 -5.62 -23.19 -3.19
N LYS A 505 -6.37 -24.17 -3.73
CA LYS A 505 -7.80 -24.39 -3.39
C LYS A 505 -8.06 -24.79 -1.95
N ASN A 506 -7.05 -25.32 -1.24
CA ASN A 506 -7.14 -25.59 0.19
C ASN A 506 -7.01 -24.33 1.07
N VAL A 507 -6.77 -23.16 0.45
CA VAL A 507 -6.74 -21.86 1.13
C VAL A 507 -8.02 -21.10 0.82
N SER A 508 -8.67 -20.58 1.83
CA SER A 508 -9.93 -19.82 1.73
C SER A 508 -9.95 -18.65 2.71
N GLY A 509 -10.92 -17.76 2.58
CA GLY A 509 -11.14 -16.66 3.53
C GLY A 509 -10.28 -15.40 3.27
N LEU A 510 -9.66 -15.28 2.10
CA LEU A 510 -9.04 -14.02 1.69
C LEU A 510 -10.12 -12.93 1.63
N VAL A 511 -9.92 -11.85 2.37
CA VAL A 511 -10.87 -10.73 2.44
C VAL A 511 -10.53 -9.71 1.36
N PRO A 512 -11.42 -9.45 0.39
CA PRO A 512 -11.22 -8.40 -0.58
C PRO A 512 -11.22 -7.01 0.07
N GLY A 513 -10.44 -6.06 -0.47
CA GLY A 513 -10.41 -4.71 0.09
C GLY A 513 -9.36 -3.80 -0.53
N GLY A 514 -9.15 -2.64 0.10
CA GLY A 514 -8.12 -1.66 -0.30
C GLY A 514 -6.69 -2.08 0.04
N ALA A 515 -6.52 -3.17 0.81
CA ALA A 515 -5.22 -3.73 1.19
C ALA A 515 -5.29 -5.25 1.18
N GLN A 516 -4.19 -5.91 0.85
CA GLN A 516 -4.08 -7.35 1.02
C GLN A 516 -3.80 -7.67 2.49
N VAL A 517 -4.67 -8.48 3.08
CA VAL A 517 -4.63 -8.85 4.50
C VAL A 517 -4.72 -10.36 4.65
N TYR A 518 -4.21 -10.91 5.78
CA TYR A 518 -4.06 -12.35 5.97
C TYR A 518 -4.79 -12.89 7.20
N TRP A 519 -5.57 -12.05 7.90
CA TRP A 519 -6.56 -12.55 8.86
C TRP A 519 -7.73 -13.22 8.11
N ASN A 520 -8.52 -14.01 8.81
CA ASN A 520 -9.63 -14.81 8.29
C ASN A 520 -9.26 -15.90 7.29
N ILE A 521 -7.99 -16.04 6.92
CA ILE A 521 -7.53 -17.11 6.05
C ILE A 521 -7.55 -18.45 6.81
N LYS A 522 -8.10 -19.47 6.13
CA LYS A 522 -8.10 -20.87 6.57
C LYS A 522 -7.31 -21.70 5.57
N LYS A 523 -6.54 -22.65 6.08
CA LYS A 523 -5.83 -23.66 5.29
C LYS A 523 -6.29 -25.03 5.77
N ASN A 524 -6.91 -25.78 4.87
CA ASN A 524 -7.43 -27.14 5.12
C ASN A 524 -6.38 -28.20 4.83
#